data_6f36a8a16263d65c5d063e585fb07f2b
#
_entry.id   6f36a8a16263d65c5d063e585fb07f2b
#
_cell.length_a   1.000
_cell.length_b   1.000
_cell.length_c   1.000
_cell.angle_alpha   90.00
_cell.angle_beta   90.00
_cell.angle_gamma   90.00
#
_symmetry.space_group_name_H-M   'P 1'
#
loop_
_entity.id
_entity.type
_entity.pdbx_description
1 polymer ?
#
loop_
_entity_poly.entity_id
_entity_poly.type
_entity_poly.pdbx_seq_one_letter_code
_entity_poly.pdbx_strand_id
1 'polypeptide(L)'
;KNIHSFLDVSIGSGSVTLPLCELGVQLAGSDLSKEMIRKCKEKASTAGYEIELKCCDFRKLSCWEDKQFDCVASTGNSLPHVNNDDVITALEQMNSLVKKGGYLYLDTRNWEKFSNEKKRFYLYNPVFVKECRVNLVQVWDYNSENTITFNLLYTFEKENQIVQREIFEEKYYPIKKEFILSKLKMMGYTNISVHCFPSYFKMPEFELVDWYCIMAKKND
;
A
#
# COMPACT_ATOMS: atom_id res chain seq x y z
N LYS A 1 13.29 5.91 18.71
CA LYS A 1 14.41 5.32 17.95
C LYS A 1 14.34 5.89 16.56
N ASN A 2 15.48 6.30 16.02
CA ASN A 2 15.54 6.74 14.62
C ASN A 2 15.47 5.51 13.71
N ILE A 3 14.62 5.55 12.69
CA ILE A 3 14.56 4.57 11.61
C ILE A 3 15.59 5.00 10.57
N HIS A 4 16.63 4.19 10.36
CA HIS A 4 17.70 4.48 9.39
C HIS A 4 17.53 3.67 8.10
N SER A 5 16.99 2.42 8.19
CA SER A 5 16.76 1.54 7.05
C SER A 5 15.28 1.18 6.96
N PHE A 6 14.72 1.33 5.76
CA PHE A 6 13.30 1.11 5.50
C PHE A 6 13.14 0.27 4.24
N LEU A 7 12.35 -0.80 4.31
CA LEU A 7 11.96 -1.60 3.16
C LEU A 7 10.46 -1.47 2.92
N ASP A 8 10.06 -1.05 1.73
CA ASP A 8 8.68 -1.12 1.27
C ASP A 8 8.52 -2.32 0.32
N VAL A 9 7.77 -3.35 0.75
CA VAL A 9 7.60 -4.59 -0.04
C VAL A 9 6.56 -4.48 -1.14
N SER A 10 5.93 -3.32 -1.26
CA SER A 10 4.92 -2.97 -2.26
C SER A 10 5.10 -1.53 -2.74
N ILE A 11 6.35 -1.15 -3.04
CA ILE A 11 6.76 0.24 -3.27
C ILE A 11 6.05 0.91 -4.46
N GLY A 12 5.49 0.13 -5.39
CA GLY A 12 4.88 0.65 -6.59
C GLY A 12 5.83 1.55 -7.38
N SER A 13 5.35 2.71 -7.77
CA SER A 13 6.16 3.75 -8.43
C SER A 13 6.92 4.64 -7.43
N GLY A 14 6.96 4.29 -6.15
CA GLY A 14 7.66 5.04 -5.11
C GLY A 14 6.94 6.29 -4.58
N SER A 15 5.70 6.56 -5.02
CA SER A 15 5.02 7.82 -4.70
C SER A 15 4.76 8.03 -3.21
N VAL A 16 4.67 6.96 -2.42
CA VAL A 16 4.41 7.01 -0.98
C VAL A 16 5.70 7.14 -0.18
N THR A 17 6.73 6.35 -0.51
CA THR A 17 7.89 6.15 0.36
C THR A 17 9.17 6.84 -0.11
N LEU A 18 9.30 7.20 -1.39
CA LEU A 18 10.47 7.98 -1.86
C LEU A 18 10.74 9.26 -1.06
N PRO A 19 9.73 10.03 -0.60
CA PRO A 19 9.98 11.21 0.24
C PRO A 19 10.72 10.92 1.56
N LEU A 20 10.75 9.68 2.04
CA LEU A 20 11.54 9.30 3.22
C LEU A 20 13.04 9.48 3.01
N CYS A 21 13.52 9.47 1.76
CA CYS A 21 14.91 9.74 1.45
C CYS A 21 15.34 11.15 1.85
N GLU A 22 14.43 12.15 1.80
CA GLU A 22 14.68 13.52 2.26
C GLU A 22 14.96 13.61 3.76
N LEU A 23 14.51 12.61 4.53
CA LEU A 23 14.74 12.50 5.96
C LEU A 23 16.04 11.72 6.30
N GLY A 24 16.83 11.37 5.30
CA GLY A 24 18.07 10.59 5.46
C GLY A 24 17.84 9.09 5.70
N VAL A 25 16.64 8.58 5.41
CA VAL A 25 16.32 7.15 5.51
C VAL A 25 16.89 6.41 4.30
N GLN A 26 17.61 5.32 4.56
CA GLN A 26 18.05 4.38 3.52
C GLN A 26 16.84 3.54 3.08
N LEU A 27 16.24 3.94 1.96
CA LEU A 27 15.08 3.28 1.40
C LEU A 27 15.50 2.13 0.48
N ALA A 28 14.84 0.98 0.66
CA ALA A 28 14.86 -0.11 -0.29
C ALA A 28 13.40 -0.47 -0.64
N GLY A 29 13.16 -1.08 -1.80
CA GLY A 29 11.81 -1.43 -2.18
C GLY A 29 11.70 -2.62 -3.12
N SER A 30 10.56 -3.29 -3.05
CA SER A 30 10.18 -4.31 -4.03
C SER A 30 8.72 -4.15 -4.45
N ASP A 31 8.44 -4.65 -5.63
CA ASP A 31 7.09 -4.71 -6.20
C ASP A 31 7.01 -5.90 -7.16
N LEU A 32 5.83 -6.48 -7.31
CA LEU A 32 5.59 -7.56 -8.26
C LEU A 32 5.68 -7.08 -9.73
N SER A 33 5.33 -5.82 -9.96
CA SER A 33 5.30 -5.21 -11.28
C SER A 33 6.66 -4.65 -11.69
N LYS A 34 7.28 -5.25 -12.72
CA LYS A 34 8.52 -4.74 -13.33
C LYS A 34 8.37 -3.29 -13.81
N GLU A 35 7.18 -2.93 -14.30
CA GLU A 35 6.89 -1.59 -14.78
C GLU A 35 6.85 -0.57 -13.63
N MET A 36 6.29 -0.94 -12.46
CA MET A 36 6.32 -0.10 -11.27
C MET A 36 7.74 0.10 -10.76
N ILE A 37 8.54 -0.96 -10.72
CA ILE A 37 9.97 -0.87 -10.36
C ILE A 37 10.72 0.06 -11.31
N ARG A 38 10.48 -0.04 -12.63
CA ARG A 38 11.09 0.86 -13.61
C ARG A 38 10.72 2.32 -13.34
N LYS A 39 9.42 2.61 -13.14
CA LYS A 39 8.93 3.97 -12.81
C LYS A 39 9.50 4.48 -11.49
N CYS A 40 9.59 3.64 -10.47
CA CYS A 40 10.21 3.99 -9.19
C CYS A 40 11.67 4.38 -9.35
N LYS A 41 12.42 3.57 -10.11
CA LYS A 41 13.84 3.85 -10.41
C LYS A 41 14.05 5.18 -11.14
N GLU A 42 13.20 5.47 -12.12
CA GLU A 42 13.24 6.75 -12.86
C GLU A 42 12.97 7.95 -11.95
N LYS A 43 11.92 7.86 -11.10
CA LYS A 43 11.60 8.91 -10.14
C LYS A 43 12.73 9.11 -9.13
N ALA A 44 13.28 8.04 -8.56
CA ALA A 44 14.38 8.10 -7.62
C ALA A 44 15.59 8.76 -8.25
N SER A 45 15.98 8.32 -9.46
CA SER A 45 17.11 8.90 -10.20
C SER A 45 16.91 10.39 -10.50
N THR A 46 15.70 10.79 -10.91
CA THR A 46 15.36 12.20 -11.18
C THR A 46 15.45 13.05 -9.91
N ALA A 47 15.12 12.48 -8.76
CA ALA A 47 15.22 13.14 -7.45
C ALA A 47 16.65 13.06 -6.84
N GLY A 48 17.58 12.37 -7.49
CA GLY A 48 18.95 12.20 -6.98
C GLY A 48 19.08 11.18 -5.86
N TYR A 49 18.12 10.24 -5.72
CA TYR A 49 18.17 9.21 -4.69
C TYR A 49 18.74 7.90 -5.23
N GLU A 50 19.65 7.30 -4.46
CA GLU A 50 20.12 5.95 -4.68
C GLU A 50 19.32 4.99 -3.78
N ILE A 51 18.50 4.12 -4.39
CA ILE A 51 17.67 3.15 -3.71
C ILE A 51 17.85 1.75 -4.31
N GLU A 52 17.84 0.73 -3.48
CA GLU A 52 17.85 -0.65 -3.96
C GLU A 52 16.43 -1.11 -4.26
N LEU A 53 16.22 -1.57 -5.50
CA LEU A 53 14.91 -2.01 -5.98
C LEU A 53 14.99 -3.43 -6.51
N LYS A 54 13.99 -4.26 -6.17
CA LYS A 54 13.86 -5.64 -6.63
C LYS A 54 12.45 -5.92 -7.14
N CYS A 55 12.35 -6.73 -8.20
CA CYS A 55 11.05 -7.24 -8.65
C CYS A 55 10.78 -8.55 -7.89
N CYS A 56 9.81 -8.55 -6.98
CA CYS A 56 9.62 -9.63 -6.02
C CYS A 56 8.17 -9.62 -5.49
N ASP A 57 7.62 -10.79 -5.28
CA ASP A 57 6.32 -10.96 -4.64
C ASP A 57 6.48 -10.84 -3.12
N PHE A 58 5.67 -10.05 -2.44
CA PHE A 58 5.73 -9.89 -0.99
C PHE A 58 5.41 -11.19 -0.22
N ARG A 59 4.83 -12.20 -0.88
CA ARG A 59 4.64 -13.55 -0.32
C ARG A 59 5.91 -14.39 -0.35
N LYS A 60 6.95 -13.92 -1.07
CA LYS A 60 8.24 -14.61 -1.20
C LYS A 60 9.37 -13.59 -1.25
N LEU A 61 9.81 -13.12 -0.10
CA LEU A 61 10.82 -12.07 0.04
C LEU A 61 12.27 -12.62 0.13
N SER A 62 12.52 -13.82 -0.39
CA SER A 62 13.88 -14.41 -0.42
C SER A 62 14.89 -13.53 -1.17
N CYS A 63 14.43 -12.62 -2.03
CA CYS A 63 15.30 -11.63 -2.65
C CYS A 63 15.98 -10.69 -1.63
N TRP A 64 15.48 -10.61 -0.37
CA TRP A 64 15.99 -9.80 0.72
C TRP A 64 16.56 -10.61 1.89
N GLU A 65 16.69 -11.96 1.77
CA GLU A 65 17.00 -12.87 2.88
C GLU A 65 18.27 -12.54 3.67
N ASP A 66 19.25 -11.91 3.03
CA ASP A 66 20.52 -11.51 3.67
C ASP A 66 20.45 -10.15 4.38
N LYS A 67 19.26 -9.54 4.44
CA LYS A 67 19.08 -8.19 4.97
C LYS A 67 18.03 -8.13 6.08
N GLN A 68 18.22 -7.17 6.97
CA GLN A 68 17.22 -6.77 7.97
C GLN A 68 17.11 -5.25 8.02
N PHE A 69 15.90 -4.77 8.28
CA PHE A 69 15.56 -3.36 8.25
C PHE A 69 15.01 -2.88 9.59
N ASP A 70 15.22 -1.59 9.90
CA ASP A 70 14.63 -0.98 11.09
C ASP A 70 13.10 -0.87 10.95
N CYS A 71 12.60 -0.73 9.72
CA CYS A 71 11.18 -0.79 9.41
C CYS A 71 10.96 -1.56 8.10
N VAL A 72 9.98 -2.47 8.12
CA VAL A 72 9.46 -3.14 6.91
C VAL A 72 8.01 -2.74 6.75
N ALA A 73 7.65 -2.29 5.55
CA ALA A 73 6.34 -1.74 5.25
C ALA A 73 5.67 -2.43 4.06
N SER A 74 4.34 -2.46 4.07
CA SER A 74 3.52 -2.63 2.88
C SER A 74 2.60 -1.43 2.76
N THR A 75 2.80 -0.63 1.71
CA THR A 75 2.08 0.64 1.52
C THR A 75 1.10 0.59 0.36
N GLY A 76 0.21 1.58 0.29
CA GLY A 76 -0.69 1.76 -0.83
C GLY A 76 -1.85 0.77 -0.91
N ASN A 77 -2.31 0.19 0.21
CA ASN A 77 -3.40 -0.80 0.21
C ASN A 77 -3.06 -2.08 -0.56
N SER A 78 -1.81 -2.54 -0.49
CA SER A 78 -1.33 -3.65 -1.33
C SER A 78 -1.72 -5.03 -0.80
N LEU A 79 -1.76 -5.25 0.52
CA LEU A 79 -2.12 -6.55 1.09
C LEU A 79 -3.48 -7.09 0.62
N PRO A 80 -4.54 -6.28 0.44
CA PRO A 80 -5.83 -6.77 -0.03
C PRO A 80 -5.88 -7.27 -1.47
N HIS A 81 -4.80 -7.19 -2.25
CA HIS A 81 -4.73 -7.85 -3.56
C HIS A 81 -4.60 -9.38 -3.47
N VAL A 82 -4.36 -9.91 -2.28
CA VAL A 82 -4.29 -11.36 -2.01
C VAL A 82 -5.27 -11.77 -0.92
N ASN A 83 -5.61 -13.05 -0.87
CA ASN A 83 -6.51 -13.60 0.16
C ASN A 83 -5.86 -13.61 1.56
N ASN A 84 -6.65 -13.91 2.59
CA ASN A 84 -6.19 -13.86 3.98
C ASN A 84 -5.04 -14.84 4.31
N ASP A 85 -4.97 -16.00 3.66
CA ASP A 85 -3.89 -16.97 3.88
C ASP A 85 -2.58 -16.44 3.28
N ASP A 86 -2.66 -15.85 2.10
CA ASP A 86 -1.54 -15.17 1.47
C ASP A 86 -1.09 -13.93 2.26
N VAL A 87 -2.02 -13.22 2.91
CA VAL A 87 -1.69 -12.11 3.83
C VAL A 87 -0.88 -12.61 5.02
N ILE A 88 -1.23 -13.77 5.60
CA ILE A 88 -0.44 -14.36 6.69
C ILE A 88 0.97 -14.67 6.19
N THR A 89 1.09 -15.32 5.05
CA THR A 89 2.39 -15.60 4.42
C THR A 89 3.21 -14.33 4.20
N ALA A 90 2.58 -13.27 3.67
CA ALA A 90 3.25 -11.98 3.48
C ALA A 90 3.74 -11.37 4.79
N LEU A 91 2.92 -11.38 5.84
CA LEU A 91 3.29 -10.87 7.17
C LEU A 91 4.46 -11.67 7.78
N GLU A 92 4.49 -12.99 7.60
CA GLU A 92 5.61 -13.85 8.04
C GLU A 92 6.91 -13.51 7.30
N GLN A 93 6.84 -13.34 5.98
CA GLN A 93 7.97 -12.92 5.17
C GLN A 93 8.49 -11.54 5.60
N MET A 94 7.59 -10.56 5.78
CA MET A 94 7.96 -9.24 6.27
C MET A 94 8.58 -9.31 7.66
N ASN A 95 8.01 -10.10 8.58
CA ASN A 95 8.52 -10.28 9.93
C ASN A 95 9.96 -10.80 9.97
N SER A 96 10.34 -11.70 9.05
CA SER A 96 11.70 -12.23 8.97
C SER A 96 12.75 -11.15 8.67
N LEU A 97 12.33 -10.07 7.99
CA LEU A 97 13.18 -8.96 7.56
C LEU A 97 13.21 -7.77 8.54
N VAL A 98 12.32 -7.77 9.55
CA VAL A 98 12.33 -6.74 10.60
C VAL A 98 13.40 -7.07 11.63
N LYS A 99 14.31 -6.14 11.92
CA LYS A 99 15.29 -6.26 13.02
C LYS A 99 14.59 -6.42 14.37
N LYS A 100 15.26 -7.02 15.35
CA LYS A 100 14.84 -7.00 16.75
C LYS A 100 14.68 -5.54 17.21
N GLY A 101 13.57 -5.25 17.88
CA GLY A 101 13.20 -3.88 18.28
C GLY A 101 12.84 -2.95 17.12
N GLY A 102 12.77 -3.45 15.89
CA GLY A 102 12.33 -2.72 14.69
C GLY A 102 10.81 -2.66 14.55
N TYR A 103 10.33 -2.17 13.43
CA TYR A 103 8.93 -1.88 13.21
C TYR A 103 8.39 -2.57 11.95
N LEU A 104 7.11 -2.92 12.01
CA LEU A 104 6.31 -3.28 10.85
C LEU A 104 5.25 -2.19 10.65
N TYR A 105 5.12 -1.72 9.41
CA TYR A 105 4.15 -0.71 9.01
C TYR A 105 3.26 -1.23 7.90
N LEU A 106 1.96 -1.00 8.04
CA LEU A 106 0.96 -1.36 7.04
C LEU A 106 -0.01 -0.21 6.87
N ASP A 107 -0.37 0.13 5.66
CA ASP A 107 -1.51 1.00 5.42
C ASP A 107 -2.53 0.34 4.50
N THR A 108 -3.80 0.65 4.70
CA THR A 108 -4.89 0.03 3.95
C THR A 108 -6.15 0.88 4.01
N ARG A 109 -7.04 0.63 3.07
CA ARG A 109 -8.42 1.14 3.13
C ARG A 109 -9.14 0.53 4.32
N ASN A 110 -10.12 1.26 4.86
CA ASN A 110 -11.03 0.74 5.87
C ASN A 110 -12.09 -0.17 5.21
N TRP A 111 -11.70 -1.40 4.95
CA TRP A 111 -12.55 -2.38 4.28
C TRP A 111 -13.83 -2.71 5.05
N GLU A 112 -13.84 -2.55 6.38
CA GLU A 112 -15.04 -2.74 7.21
C GLU A 112 -16.07 -1.67 6.89
N LYS A 113 -15.66 -0.39 6.80
CA LYS A 113 -16.52 0.71 6.39
C LYS A 113 -17.08 0.48 4.99
N PHE A 114 -16.23 0.23 4.00
CA PHE A 114 -16.66 0.04 2.62
C PHE A 114 -17.57 -1.17 2.43
N SER A 115 -17.31 -2.28 3.13
CA SER A 115 -18.16 -3.46 3.10
C SER A 115 -19.54 -3.22 3.72
N ASN A 116 -19.64 -2.32 4.70
CA ASN A 116 -20.89 -1.93 5.33
C ASN A 116 -21.70 -0.94 4.47
N GLU A 117 -21.02 0.10 3.97
CA GLU A 117 -21.65 1.15 3.14
C GLU A 117 -22.07 0.64 1.76
N LYS A 118 -21.35 -0.30 1.19
CA LYS A 118 -21.55 -0.85 -0.16
C LYS A 118 -21.73 0.23 -1.24
N LYS A 119 -21.02 1.35 -1.07
CA LYS A 119 -21.04 2.42 -2.07
C LYS A 119 -20.41 1.90 -3.37
N ARG A 120 -21.14 2.06 -4.47
CA ARG A 120 -20.76 1.46 -5.74
C ARG A 120 -19.94 2.37 -6.63
N PHE A 121 -20.17 3.68 -6.60
CA PHE A 121 -19.55 4.62 -7.54
C PHE A 121 -18.62 5.59 -6.82
N TYR A 122 -17.40 5.71 -7.32
CA TYR A 122 -16.39 6.64 -6.85
C TYR A 122 -15.92 7.52 -8.01
N LEU A 123 -16.11 8.82 -7.87
CA LEU A 123 -15.70 9.81 -8.84
C LEU A 123 -14.44 10.50 -8.34
N TYR A 124 -13.45 10.61 -9.20
CA TYR A 124 -12.20 11.28 -8.91
C TYR A 124 -12.10 12.59 -9.69
N ASN A 125 -11.43 13.58 -9.10
CA ASN A 125 -11.11 14.79 -9.82
C ASN A 125 -10.20 14.48 -11.00
N PRO A 126 -10.39 15.12 -12.16
CA PRO A 126 -9.56 14.89 -13.32
C PRO A 126 -8.11 15.31 -13.07
N VAL A 127 -7.19 14.58 -13.68
CA VAL A 127 -5.76 14.90 -13.67
C VAL A 127 -5.35 15.33 -15.08
N PHE A 128 -4.50 16.35 -15.17
CA PHE A 128 -3.97 16.84 -16.44
C PHE A 128 -2.56 16.30 -16.65
N VAL A 129 -2.36 15.60 -17.76
CA VAL A 129 -1.05 15.10 -18.21
C VAL A 129 -0.77 15.72 -19.56
N LYS A 130 0.13 16.71 -19.59
CA LYS A 130 0.33 17.57 -20.77
C LYS A 130 -0.99 18.24 -21.18
N GLU A 131 -1.43 18.04 -22.42
CA GLU A 131 -2.69 18.58 -22.97
C GLU A 131 -3.87 17.63 -22.80
N CYS A 132 -3.69 16.50 -22.13
CA CYS A 132 -4.71 15.49 -21.96
C CYS A 132 -5.34 15.58 -20.58
N ARG A 133 -6.67 15.71 -20.51
CA ARG A 133 -7.44 15.53 -19.28
C ARG A 133 -7.77 14.06 -19.09
N VAL A 134 -7.36 13.50 -17.98
CA VAL A 134 -7.61 12.09 -17.62
C VAL A 134 -8.66 12.05 -16.52
N ASN A 135 -9.79 11.43 -16.79
CA ASN A 135 -10.86 11.20 -15.82
C ASN A 135 -10.83 9.75 -15.37
N LEU A 136 -11.15 9.51 -14.10
CA LEU A 136 -11.30 8.20 -13.51
C LEU A 136 -12.66 8.08 -12.83
N VAL A 137 -13.40 7.06 -13.19
CA VAL A 137 -14.57 6.57 -12.46
C VAL A 137 -14.27 5.15 -12.01
N GLN A 138 -14.51 4.83 -10.74
CA GLN A 138 -14.46 3.45 -10.27
C GLN A 138 -15.88 2.96 -10.01
N VAL A 139 -16.16 1.74 -10.47
CA VAL A 139 -17.40 1.01 -10.17
C VAL A 139 -17.00 -0.24 -9.36
N TRP A 140 -17.51 -0.34 -8.13
CA TRP A 140 -17.18 -1.42 -7.23
C TRP A 140 -18.31 -2.44 -7.19
N ASP A 141 -18.00 -3.68 -7.50
CA ASP A 141 -18.91 -4.81 -7.42
C ASP A 141 -18.58 -5.67 -6.19
N TYR A 142 -19.54 -5.76 -5.27
CA TYR A 142 -19.43 -6.54 -4.03
C TYR A 142 -19.88 -7.97 -4.29
N ASN A 143 -18.93 -8.89 -4.29
CA ASN A 143 -19.17 -10.29 -4.67
C ASN A 143 -19.64 -11.14 -3.48
N SER A 144 -20.32 -12.24 -3.76
CA SER A 144 -20.82 -13.21 -2.76
C SER A 144 -19.69 -13.87 -1.93
N GLU A 145 -18.48 -13.93 -2.48
CA GLU A 145 -17.28 -14.49 -1.84
C GLU A 145 -16.56 -13.52 -0.90
N ASN A 146 -17.21 -12.45 -0.46
CA ASN A 146 -16.60 -11.35 0.31
C ASN A 146 -15.39 -10.71 -0.40
N THR A 147 -15.37 -10.70 -1.71
CA THR A 147 -14.40 -9.96 -2.51
C THR A 147 -15.07 -8.73 -3.14
N ILE A 148 -14.26 -7.76 -3.52
CA ILE A 148 -14.73 -6.56 -4.21
C ILE A 148 -13.95 -6.42 -5.51
N THR A 149 -14.66 -6.31 -6.62
CA THR A 149 -14.07 -6.04 -7.92
C THR A 149 -14.17 -4.55 -8.21
N PHE A 150 -13.03 -3.90 -8.44
CA PHE A 150 -12.96 -2.51 -8.89
C PHE A 150 -12.85 -2.49 -10.40
N ASN A 151 -13.85 -1.93 -11.05
CA ASN A 151 -13.78 -1.59 -12.46
C ASN A 151 -13.30 -0.13 -12.56
N LEU A 152 -12.10 0.07 -13.09
CA LEU A 152 -11.42 1.36 -13.24
C LEU A 152 -11.65 1.87 -14.65
N LEU A 153 -12.54 2.85 -14.81
CA LEU A 153 -12.91 3.40 -16.12
C LEU A 153 -12.17 4.71 -16.33
N TYR A 154 -11.20 4.69 -17.23
CA TYR A 154 -10.45 5.88 -17.64
C TYR A 154 -10.97 6.44 -18.94
N THR A 155 -11.11 7.77 -19.02
CA THR A 155 -11.28 8.50 -20.28
C THR A 155 -10.18 9.53 -20.43
N PHE A 156 -9.64 9.63 -21.63
CA PHE A 156 -8.61 10.58 -22.00
C PHE A 156 -9.23 11.60 -22.97
N GLU A 157 -9.17 12.87 -22.61
CA GLU A 157 -9.80 13.95 -23.35
C GLU A 157 -8.77 14.96 -23.86
N LYS A 158 -8.90 15.33 -25.12
CA LYS A 158 -8.21 16.47 -25.76
C LYS A 158 -9.25 17.35 -26.42
N GLU A 159 -9.10 18.66 -26.33
CA GLU A 159 -10.01 19.63 -26.96
C GLU A 159 -11.50 19.32 -26.67
N ASN A 160 -11.81 18.94 -25.43
CA ASN A 160 -13.15 18.54 -24.98
C ASN A 160 -13.76 17.31 -25.68
N GLN A 161 -12.95 16.50 -26.36
CA GLN A 161 -13.38 15.24 -26.96
C GLN A 161 -12.66 14.05 -26.32
N ILE A 162 -13.41 12.97 -26.06
CA ILE A 162 -12.83 11.72 -25.58
C ILE A 162 -12.08 11.06 -26.74
N VAL A 163 -10.75 10.99 -26.65
CA VAL A 163 -9.88 10.40 -27.67
C VAL A 163 -9.50 8.96 -27.38
N GLN A 164 -9.59 8.53 -26.09
CA GLN A 164 -9.26 7.16 -25.67
C GLN A 164 -10.07 6.78 -24.43
N ARG A 165 -10.37 5.49 -24.31
CA ARG A 165 -10.99 4.88 -23.13
C ARG A 165 -10.20 3.65 -22.74
N GLU A 166 -10.01 3.42 -21.44
CA GLU A 166 -9.40 2.22 -20.90
C GLU A 166 -10.22 1.72 -19.72
N ILE A 167 -10.32 0.41 -19.60
CA ILE A 167 -11.01 -0.25 -18.49
C ILE A 167 -10.05 -1.30 -17.93
N PHE A 168 -9.81 -1.21 -16.62
CA PHE A 168 -9.04 -2.19 -15.87
C PHE A 168 -9.92 -2.78 -14.78
N GLU A 169 -9.68 -4.03 -14.45
CA GLU A 169 -10.35 -4.74 -13.38
C GLU A 169 -9.35 -5.18 -12.32
N GLU A 170 -9.65 -4.87 -11.06
CA GLU A 170 -8.81 -5.21 -9.92
C GLU A 170 -9.67 -5.90 -8.85
N LYS A 171 -9.28 -7.10 -8.44
CA LYS A 171 -9.97 -7.85 -7.38
C LYS A 171 -9.30 -7.61 -6.04
N TYR A 172 -10.12 -7.25 -5.05
CA TYR A 172 -9.68 -7.04 -3.67
C TYR A 172 -10.33 -8.06 -2.72
N TYR A 173 -9.57 -8.44 -1.70
CA TYR A 173 -9.99 -9.28 -0.59
C TYR A 173 -10.04 -8.40 0.67
N PRO A 174 -11.22 -7.92 1.08
CA PRO A 174 -11.37 -7.06 2.26
C PRO A 174 -10.74 -7.66 3.50
N ILE A 175 -9.79 -6.96 4.11
CA ILE A 175 -9.10 -7.41 5.31
C ILE A 175 -9.66 -6.64 6.50
N LYS A 176 -10.11 -7.35 7.54
CA LYS A 176 -10.54 -6.74 8.79
C LYS A 176 -9.34 -6.29 9.62
N LYS A 177 -9.46 -5.12 10.24
CA LYS A 177 -8.44 -4.58 11.15
C LYS A 177 -8.06 -5.60 12.24
N GLU A 178 -9.04 -6.20 12.91
CA GLU A 178 -8.80 -7.15 13.98
C GLU A 178 -8.07 -8.42 13.52
N PHE A 179 -8.25 -8.84 12.26
CA PHE A 179 -7.49 -9.95 11.69
C PHE A 179 -5.98 -9.61 11.67
N ILE A 180 -5.61 -8.43 11.16
CA ILE A 180 -4.21 -7.98 11.12
C ILE A 180 -3.66 -7.86 12.54
N LEU A 181 -4.38 -7.18 13.45
CA LEU A 181 -3.94 -6.98 14.83
C LEU A 181 -3.71 -8.31 15.56
N SER A 182 -4.60 -9.29 15.38
CA SER A 182 -4.45 -10.62 15.98
C SER A 182 -3.21 -11.34 15.48
N LYS A 183 -2.94 -11.29 14.17
CA LYS A 183 -1.74 -11.92 13.57
C LYS A 183 -0.45 -11.28 14.05
N LEU A 184 -0.39 -9.96 14.12
CA LEU A 184 0.78 -9.25 14.65
C LEU A 184 1.05 -9.61 16.13
N LYS A 185 0.01 -9.71 16.96
CA LYS A 185 0.14 -10.17 18.34
C LYS A 185 0.69 -11.60 18.43
N MET A 186 0.17 -12.51 17.61
CA MET A 186 0.64 -13.91 17.54
C MET A 186 2.11 -14.01 17.09
N MET A 187 2.58 -13.09 16.24
CA MET A 187 3.98 -12.99 15.81
C MET A 187 4.89 -12.31 16.84
N GLY A 188 4.37 -11.94 18.01
CA GLY A 188 5.14 -11.34 19.09
C GLY A 188 5.35 -9.82 18.98
N TYR A 189 4.59 -9.14 18.14
CA TYR A 189 4.63 -7.68 18.08
C TYR A 189 3.96 -7.04 19.28
N THR A 190 4.55 -5.96 19.77
CA THR A 190 4.07 -5.13 20.89
C THR A 190 3.88 -3.69 20.46
N ASN A 191 3.34 -2.86 21.34
CA ASN A 191 3.11 -1.43 21.06
C ASN A 191 2.43 -1.22 19.70
N ILE A 192 1.39 -2.04 19.42
CA ILE A 192 0.64 -1.95 18.17
C ILE A 192 -0.26 -0.74 18.26
N SER A 193 -0.12 0.20 17.31
CA SER A 193 -0.93 1.41 17.21
C SER A 193 -1.64 1.47 15.86
N VAL A 194 -2.86 2.00 15.86
CA VAL A 194 -3.67 2.26 14.68
C VAL A 194 -3.83 3.75 14.53
N HIS A 195 -3.54 4.28 13.35
CA HIS A 195 -3.66 5.70 13.04
C HIS A 195 -4.58 5.89 11.84
N CYS A 196 -5.59 6.75 12.00
CA CYS A 196 -6.59 7.04 10.98
C CYS A 196 -6.20 8.27 10.15
N PHE A 197 -6.55 8.28 8.87
CA PHE A 197 -6.28 9.39 7.97
C PHE A 197 -7.58 9.99 7.40
N PRO A 198 -7.64 11.32 7.23
CA PRO A 198 -6.72 12.34 7.74
C PRO A 198 -6.89 12.61 9.23
N SER A 199 -5.82 12.94 9.93
CA SER A 199 -5.83 13.22 11.38
C SER A 199 -5.24 14.60 11.69
N TYR A 200 -5.84 15.65 11.14
CA TYR A 200 -5.28 17.00 11.28
C TYR A 200 -5.38 17.59 12.69
N PHE A 201 -6.44 17.30 13.46
CA PHE A 201 -6.65 17.93 14.78
C PHE A 201 -7.28 17.02 15.84
N LYS A 202 -7.92 15.93 15.46
CA LYS A 202 -8.55 14.96 16.35
C LYS A 202 -8.53 13.61 15.66
N MET A 203 -8.16 12.55 16.39
CA MET A 203 -8.30 11.20 15.86
C MET A 203 -9.77 10.96 15.49
N PRO A 204 -10.12 10.83 14.22
CA PRO A 204 -11.48 10.52 13.83
C PRO A 204 -11.84 9.10 14.29
N GLU A 205 -13.13 8.86 14.54
CA GLU A 205 -13.63 7.51 14.82
C GLU A 205 -13.27 6.59 13.65
N PHE A 206 -12.82 5.37 13.96
CA PHE A 206 -12.37 4.42 12.94
C PHE A 206 -13.42 4.17 11.86
N GLU A 207 -14.69 4.14 12.24
CA GLU A 207 -15.84 3.89 11.35
C GLU A 207 -16.05 5.01 10.31
N LEU A 208 -15.49 6.18 10.55
CA LEU A 208 -15.68 7.35 9.67
C LEU A 208 -14.55 7.52 8.66
N VAL A 209 -13.40 6.88 8.87
CA VAL A 209 -12.24 7.08 7.99
C VAL A 209 -12.20 6.08 6.85
N ASP A 210 -11.70 6.53 5.71
CA ASP A 210 -11.53 5.69 4.50
C ASP A 210 -10.21 4.92 4.50
N TRP A 211 -9.26 5.36 5.34
CA TRP A 211 -7.89 4.84 5.35
C TRP A 211 -7.29 4.86 6.74
N TYR A 212 -6.50 3.84 7.05
CA TYR A 212 -5.74 3.78 8.30
C TYR A 212 -4.38 3.10 8.09
N CYS A 213 -3.46 3.31 9.03
CA CYS A 213 -2.25 2.52 9.11
C CYS A 213 -2.11 1.84 10.46
N ILE A 214 -1.33 0.79 10.47
CA ILE A 214 -0.93 0.04 11.65
C ILE A 214 0.59 0.13 11.75
N MET A 215 1.09 0.50 12.92
CA MET A 215 2.50 0.40 13.26
C MET A 215 2.65 -0.54 14.45
N ALA A 216 3.55 -1.50 14.33
CA ALA A 216 3.80 -2.49 15.36
C ALA A 216 5.30 -2.64 15.63
N LYS A 217 5.71 -2.71 16.89
CA LYS A 217 7.10 -2.89 17.28
C LYS A 217 7.39 -4.37 17.52
N LYS A 218 8.43 -4.90 16.86
CA LYS A 218 8.95 -6.25 17.11
C LYS A 218 9.70 -6.29 18.44
N ASN A 219 9.49 -7.32 19.24
CA ASN A 219 10.24 -7.50 20.48
C ASN A 219 11.74 -7.66 20.22
N ASP A 220 12.55 -7.30 21.24
CA ASP A 220 14.02 -7.44 21.23
C ASP A 220 14.47 -8.90 21.18
#